data_d8410f59bbe3a53ea2dce2dea75f39db
#
_entry.id   d8410f59bbe3a53ea2dce2dea75f39db
#
_cell.length_a   1.000
_cell.length_b   1.000
_cell.length_c   1.000
_cell.angle_alpha   90.00
_cell.angle_beta   90.00
_cell.angle_gamma   90.00
#
_symmetry.space_group_name_H-M   'P 1'
#
loop_
_entity.id
_entity.type
_entity.pdbx_description
1 polymer ?
#
loop_
_entity_poly.entity_id
_entity_poly.type
_entity_poly.pdbx_seq_one_letter_code
_entity_poly.pdbx_strand_id
1 'polypeptide(L)'
;MASKKFLIDGNICGDRVRLARAMHKPPLTQDDLAREINLMGMDMTKLMVSRIEKNQRHVCDAELKMLARALGVTMEWLCSGDEG
;
A
#
# COMPACT_ATOMS: atom_id res chain seq x y z
N MET A 1 0.48 22.87 -9.58
CA MET A 1 1.44 23.11 -8.62
C MET A 1 1.70 21.94 -7.78
N ALA A 2 2.91 21.78 -7.42
CA ALA A 2 3.32 20.63 -6.64
C ALA A 2 2.57 20.56 -5.34
N SER A 3 2.20 21.66 -4.77
CA SER A 3 1.53 21.66 -3.48
C SER A 3 0.21 20.94 -3.50
N LYS A 4 -0.44 20.81 -4.65
CA LYS A 4 -1.70 20.11 -4.66
C LYS A 4 -1.57 18.65 -4.29
N LYS A 5 -0.44 18.04 -4.56
CA LYS A 5 -0.28 16.64 -4.25
C LYS A 5 -0.30 16.38 -2.77
N PHE A 6 0.07 17.35 -1.96
CA PHE A 6 0.15 17.15 -0.54
C PHE A 6 -1.16 17.49 0.17
N LEU A 7 -2.16 17.91 -0.58
CA LEU A 7 -3.47 18.22 -0.01
C LEU A 7 -4.49 17.12 -0.28
N ILE A 8 -4.06 16.02 -0.88
CA ILE A 8 -4.95 14.94 -1.18
C ILE A 8 -5.25 14.16 0.08
N ASP A 9 -6.54 13.83 0.28
CA ASP A 9 -6.93 13.08 1.43
C ASP A 9 -6.73 11.62 1.17
N GLY A 10 -5.77 11.08 0.98
CA GLY A 10 -5.57 9.66 0.71
C GLY A 10 -4.12 9.32 0.91
N ASN A 11 -3.55 8.68 -0.08
CA ASN A 11 -2.16 8.28 -0.02
C ASN A 11 -1.57 8.33 -1.43
N ILE A 12 -0.26 8.17 -1.55
CA ILE A 12 0.38 8.16 -2.85
C ILE A 12 0.85 6.77 -3.26
N CYS A 13 0.62 5.77 -2.43
CA CYS A 13 1.16 4.43 -2.67
C CYS A 13 0.14 3.42 -3.18
N GLY A 14 -1.15 3.79 -3.23
CA GLY A 14 -2.20 2.82 -3.52
C GLY A 14 -2.03 2.06 -4.83
N ASP A 15 -1.69 2.76 -5.91
CA ASP A 15 -1.50 2.12 -7.19
C ASP A 15 -0.33 1.14 -7.16
N ARG A 16 0.74 1.50 -6.46
CA ARG A 16 1.89 0.64 -6.33
C ARG A 16 1.61 -0.58 -5.45
N VAL A 17 0.78 -0.41 -4.44
CA VAL A 17 0.35 -1.54 -3.61
C VAL A 17 -0.36 -2.57 -4.49
N ARG A 18 -1.30 -2.12 -5.30
CA ARG A 18 -2.03 -3.02 -6.19
C ARG A 18 -1.10 -3.67 -7.21
N LEU A 19 -0.20 -2.90 -7.78
CA LEU A 19 0.75 -3.42 -8.75
C LEU A 19 1.65 -4.48 -8.12
N ALA A 20 2.16 -4.21 -6.93
CA ALA A 20 3.03 -5.16 -6.24
C ALA A 20 2.30 -6.45 -5.89
N ARG A 21 1.02 -6.36 -5.53
CA ARG A 21 0.23 -7.56 -5.28
C ARG A 21 0.16 -8.42 -6.54
N ALA A 22 -0.10 -7.79 -7.66
CA ALA A 22 -0.23 -8.51 -8.93
C ALA A 22 1.10 -9.11 -9.38
N MET A 23 2.20 -8.44 -9.06
CA MET A 23 3.53 -8.89 -9.44
C MET A 23 4.13 -9.91 -8.48
N HIS A 24 3.56 -10.07 -7.33
CA HIS A 24 4.06 -11.02 -6.34
C HIS A 24 3.93 -12.45 -6.89
N LYS A 25 4.77 -13.34 -6.46
CA LYS A 25 4.74 -14.72 -6.96
C LYS A 25 4.58 -15.70 -5.81
N PRO A 26 3.39 -16.28 -5.70
CA PRO A 26 2.21 -16.09 -6.59
C PRO A 26 1.52 -14.76 -6.28
N PRO A 27 0.68 -14.28 -7.16
CA PRO A 27 -0.03 -13.03 -6.91
C PRO A 27 -0.83 -13.09 -5.62
N LEU A 28 -0.88 -11.98 -4.90
CA LEU A 28 -1.60 -11.90 -3.63
C LEU A 28 -2.96 -11.25 -3.85
N THR A 29 -4.00 -11.80 -3.22
CA THR A 29 -5.28 -11.11 -3.17
C THR A 29 -5.21 -10.04 -2.08
N GLN A 30 -6.21 -9.17 -2.03
CA GLN A 30 -6.29 -8.19 -0.96
C GLN A 30 -6.38 -8.86 0.41
N ASP A 31 -7.11 -9.99 0.47
CA ASP A 31 -7.21 -10.76 1.70
C ASP A 31 -5.87 -11.36 2.09
N ASP A 32 -5.13 -11.87 1.13
CA ASP A 32 -3.80 -12.45 1.39
C ASP A 32 -2.87 -11.39 1.98
N LEU A 33 -2.89 -10.20 1.41
CA LEU A 33 -2.03 -9.11 1.88
C LEU A 33 -2.42 -8.73 3.30
N ALA A 34 -3.72 -8.59 3.56
CA ALA A 34 -4.19 -8.26 4.90
C ALA A 34 -3.74 -9.31 5.90
N ARG A 35 -3.85 -10.58 5.53
CA ARG A 35 -3.46 -11.66 6.42
C ARG A 35 -1.96 -11.63 6.72
N GLU A 36 -1.14 -11.37 5.72
CA GLU A 36 0.30 -11.28 5.93
C GLU A 36 0.66 -10.18 6.91
N ILE A 37 0.01 -9.04 6.79
CA ILE A 37 0.27 -7.92 7.67
C ILE A 37 -0.19 -8.23 9.10
N ASN A 38 -1.34 -8.90 9.24
CA ASN A 38 -1.80 -9.32 10.56
C ASN A 38 -0.81 -10.29 11.21
N LEU A 39 -0.22 -11.17 10.44
CA LEU A 39 0.77 -12.09 10.98
C LEU A 39 2.03 -11.37 11.44
N MET A 40 2.29 -10.19 10.93
CA MET A 40 3.41 -9.37 11.37
C MET A 40 3.07 -8.52 12.59
N GLY A 41 1.84 -8.65 13.09
CA GLY A 41 1.46 -7.97 14.34
C GLY A 41 0.70 -6.67 14.17
N MET A 42 0.28 -6.33 12.98
CA MET A 42 -0.46 -5.09 12.76
C MET A 42 -1.85 -5.40 12.22
N ASP A 43 -2.87 -4.74 12.74
CA ASP A 43 -4.22 -4.95 12.27
C ASP A 43 -4.39 -4.42 10.85
N MET A 44 -4.87 -5.26 9.98
CA MET A 44 -5.17 -4.86 8.60
C MET A 44 -6.31 -5.73 8.10
N THR A 45 -7.29 -5.13 7.46
CA THR A 45 -8.43 -5.86 6.91
C THR A 45 -8.43 -5.74 5.40
N LYS A 46 -9.17 -6.61 4.74
CA LYS A 46 -9.34 -6.54 3.28
C LYS A 46 -9.91 -5.17 2.89
N LEU A 47 -10.86 -4.66 3.67
CA LEU A 47 -11.46 -3.36 3.38
C LEU A 47 -10.42 -2.24 3.46
N MET A 48 -9.54 -2.32 4.45
CA MET A 48 -8.47 -1.33 4.57
C MET A 48 -7.55 -1.37 3.37
N VAL A 49 -7.17 -2.57 2.92
CA VAL A 49 -6.33 -2.71 1.73
C VAL A 49 -7.04 -2.13 0.51
N SER A 50 -8.33 -2.44 0.36
CA SER A 50 -9.11 -1.92 -0.76
C SER A 50 -9.12 -0.39 -0.76
N ARG A 51 -9.32 0.21 0.40
CA ARG A 51 -9.36 1.68 0.49
C ARG A 51 -7.99 2.29 0.23
N ILE A 52 -6.93 1.63 0.65
CA ILE A 52 -5.58 2.10 0.35
C ILE A 52 -5.38 2.11 -1.17
N GLU A 53 -5.76 1.03 -1.83
CA GLU A 53 -5.56 0.91 -3.28
C GLU A 53 -6.39 1.89 -4.07
N LYS A 54 -7.53 2.30 -3.54
CA LYS A 54 -8.39 3.27 -4.19
C LYS A 54 -8.07 4.70 -3.77
N ASN A 55 -7.01 4.86 -2.99
CA ASN A 55 -6.58 6.17 -2.54
C ASN A 55 -7.64 6.86 -1.68
N GLN A 56 -8.35 6.06 -0.87
CA GLN A 56 -9.45 6.55 -0.06
C GLN A 56 -9.13 6.60 1.42
N ARG A 57 -7.91 6.33 1.83
CA ARG A 57 -7.51 6.46 3.22
C ARG A 57 -6.02 6.78 3.29
N HIS A 58 -5.62 7.39 4.39
CA HIS A 58 -4.21 7.66 4.65
C HIS A 58 -3.47 6.38 4.98
N VAL A 59 -2.19 6.37 4.74
CA VAL A 59 -1.30 5.29 5.12
C VAL A 59 -0.21 5.91 5.99
N CYS A 60 -0.13 5.48 7.24
CA CYS A 60 0.90 6.00 8.12
C CYS A 60 2.22 5.26 7.85
N ASP A 61 3.31 5.80 8.40
CA ASP A 61 4.64 5.24 8.14
C ASP A 61 4.76 3.79 8.57
N ALA A 62 4.16 3.42 9.69
CA ALA A 62 4.22 2.05 10.17
C ALA A 62 3.47 1.11 9.22
N GLU A 63 2.33 1.55 8.70
CA GLU A 63 1.58 0.77 7.74
C GLU A 63 2.35 0.62 6.43
N LEU A 64 2.99 1.69 5.99
CA LEU A 64 3.78 1.67 4.78
C LEU A 64 4.92 0.66 4.89
N LYS A 65 5.55 0.61 6.05
CA LYS A 65 6.63 -0.34 6.29
C LYS A 65 6.12 -1.78 6.21
N MET A 66 4.95 -2.06 6.79
CA MET A 66 4.39 -3.40 6.76
C MET A 66 3.94 -3.79 5.36
N LEU A 67 3.36 -2.85 4.62
CA LEU A 67 3.00 -3.10 3.24
C LEU A 67 4.23 -3.46 2.41
N ALA A 68 5.29 -2.69 2.56
CA ALA A 68 6.52 -2.94 1.82
C ALA A 68 7.08 -4.33 2.14
N ARG A 69 7.09 -4.69 3.41
CA ARG A 69 7.60 -5.98 3.82
C ARG A 69 6.76 -7.12 3.28
N ALA A 70 5.46 -7.03 3.41
CA ALA A 70 4.56 -8.09 2.95
C ALA A 70 4.63 -8.26 1.44
N LEU A 71 4.82 -7.17 0.72
CA LEU A 71 4.86 -7.19 -0.73
C LEU A 71 6.26 -7.48 -1.29
N GLY A 72 7.28 -7.43 -0.44
CA GLY A 72 8.64 -7.70 -0.89
C GLY A 72 9.24 -6.56 -1.70
N VAL A 73 8.82 -5.34 -1.44
CA VAL A 73 9.34 -4.15 -2.12
C VAL A 73 9.83 -3.16 -1.07
N THR A 74 10.47 -2.08 -1.51
CA THR A 74 10.94 -1.06 -0.59
C THR A 74 9.84 -0.02 -0.36
N MET A 75 9.93 0.68 0.77
CA MET A 75 9.01 1.78 1.04
C MET A 75 9.17 2.86 -0.02
N GLU A 76 10.40 3.08 -0.44
CA GLU A 76 10.70 4.08 -1.45
C GLU A 76 10.00 3.75 -2.76
N TRP A 77 10.04 2.50 -3.17
CA TRP A 77 9.37 2.09 -4.40
C TRP A 77 7.87 2.32 -4.32
N LEU A 78 7.27 2.01 -3.16
CA LEU A 78 5.84 2.23 -2.99
C LEU A 78 5.46 3.70 -3.12
N CYS A 79 6.35 4.59 -2.74
CA CYS A 79 6.05 6.01 -2.75
C CYS A 79 6.43 6.71 -4.05
N SER A 80 7.01 6.02 -5.02
CA SER A 80 7.48 6.66 -6.23
C SER A 80 6.53 6.49 -7.41
N GLY A 81 5.29 6.22 -7.13
CA GLY A 81 4.33 5.91 -8.18
C GLY A 81 4.02 7.03 -9.13
N ASP A 82 4.32 8.26 -8.78
CA ASP A 82 4.04 9.37 -9.66
C ASP A 82 5.24 9.79 -10.47
N GLU A 83 6.32 9.04 -10.53
CA GLU A 83 7.45 9.37 -11.19
C GLU A 83 7.26 9.36 -12.57
N GLY A 84 7.13 9.94 -13.22
CA GLY A 84 6.79 9.97 -14.53
C GLY A 84 7.41 9.99 -15.56
#